data_b39384bd8774b27dc5ba473d60402f58
#
_entry.id   b39384bd8774b27dc5ba473d60402f58
#
_cell.length_a   1.000
_cell.length_b   1.000
_cell.length_c   1.000
_cell.angle_alpha   90.00
_cell.angle_beta   90.00
_cell.angle_gamma   90.00
#
_symmetry.space_group_name_H-M   'P 1'
#
loop_
_entity.id
_entity.type
_entity.pdbx_description
1 polymer ?
#
loop_
_entity_poly.entity_id
_entity_poly.type
_entity_poly.pdbx_seq_one_letter_code
_entity_poly.pdbx_strand_id
1 'polypeptide(L)'
;VAGAWPVDEGTIEIGGVNVTKLPEYKRAKYLGRVFQDPMTGTAASMQIEENMALAARRGLSRTLKKGISSKEREFYRERLAELGLGLEDRMTSKVGLLSGGQRQALTLLMATLKKPQLLLLDEHTAALDPKTAAKVLEATDRIVGQDNLTTLMITHNMKDAIAHGNRLVMMYEGHI
;
A
#
# COMPACT_ATOMS: atom_id res chain seq x y z
N VAL A 1 -3.45 -4.61 14.17
CA VAL A 1 -2.05 -4.22 13.87
C VAL A 1 -1.95 -2.75 13.52
N ALA A 2 -2.75 -2.24 12.59
CA ALA A 2 -2.70 -0.83 12.16
C ALA A 2 -3.04 0.20 13.25
N GLY A 3 -3.77 -0.18 14.30
CA GLY A 3 -4.12 0.71 15.43
C GLY A 3 -5.47 1.38 15.32
N ALA A 4 -6.34 0.91 14.42
CA ALA A 4 -7.72 1.37 14.34
C ALA A 4 -8.53 1.01 15.61
N TRP A 5 -8.16 -0.11 16.25
CA TRP A 5 -8.77 -0.59 17.49
C TRP A 5 -7.71 -0.76 18.58
N PRO A 6 -8.04 -0.54 19.84
CA PRO A 6 -7.14 -0.85 20.95
C PRO A 6 -6.88 -2.36 21.03
N VAL A 7 -5.80 -2.72 21.69
CA VAL A 7 -5.46 -4.13 21.98
C VAL A 7 -5.91 -4.40 23.40
N ASP A 8 -6.74 -5.43 23.58
CA ASP A 8 -7.25 -5.82 24.89
C ASP A 8 -6.13 -6.51 25.70
N GLU A 9 -5.44 -7.50 25.09
CA GLU A 9 -4.35 -8.25 25.70
C GLU A 9 -3.21 -8.50 24.71
N GLY A 10 -2.01 -8.75 25.23
CA GLY A 10 -0.84 -9.04 24.42
C GLY A 10 -0.07 -7.82 23.95
N THR A 11 0.92 -8.03 23.06
CA THR A 11 1.82 -7.00 22.54
C THR A 11 1.94 -7.09 21.03
N ILE A 12 2.13 -5.95 20.39
CA ILE A 12 2.43 -5.84 18.95
C ILE A 12 3.77 -5.13 18.81
N GLU A 13 4.72 -5.81 18.16
CA GLU A 13 6.03 -5.28 17.84
C GLU A 13 6.24 -5.25 16.33
N ILE A 14 6.79 -4.15 15.82
CA ILE A 14 7.13 -3.98 14.40
C ILE A 14 8.56 -3.48 14.32
N GLY A 15 9.44 -4.28 13.69
CA GLY A 15 10.86 -3.94 13.58
C GLY A 15 11.54 -3.73 14.94
N GLY A 16 11.19 -4.53 15.95
CA GLY A 16 11.73 -4.41 17.31
C GLY A 16 11.14 -3.25 18.13
N VAL A 17 10.16 -2.52 17.58
CA VAL A 17 9.49 -1.42 18.30
C VAL A 17 8.13 -1.86 18.78
N ASN A 18 7.88 -1.76 20.08
CA ASN A 18 6.56 -2.02 20.65
C ASN A 18 5.59 -0.87 20.25
N VAL A 19 4.60 -1.22 19.44
CA VAL A 19 3.60 -0.28 18.92
C VAL A 19 2.22 -0.45 19.57
N THR A 20 2.07 -1.36 20.54
CA THR A 20 0.78 -1.76 21.14
C THR A 20 -0.08 -0.57 21.57
N LYS A 21 0.50 0.42 22.22
CA LYS A 21 -0.20 1.62 22.72
C LYS A 21 -0.09 2.84 21.80
N LEU A 22 0.57 2.69 20.63
CA LEU A 22 0.71 3.80 19.70
C LEU A 22 -0.60 3.99 18.90
N PRO A 23 -1.08 5.23 18.75
CA PRO A 23 -2.21 5.51 17.86
C PRO A 23 -1.82 5.30 16.40
N GLU A 24 -2.82 5.11 15.54
CA GLU A 24 -2.67 4.77 14.11
C GLU A 24 -1.67 5.69 13.38
N TYR A 25 -1.77 7.02 13.57
CA TYR A 25 -0.88 7.97 12.89
C TYR A 25 0.60 7.84 13.30
N LYS A 26 0.90 7.34 14.51
CA LYS A 26 2.28 7.05 14.95
C LYS A 26 2.78 5.71 14.39
N ARG A 27 1.88 4.72 14.20
CA ARG A 27 2.24 3.45 13.56
C ARG A 27 2.46 3.62 12.05
N ALA A 28 1.83 4.62 11.41
CA ALA A 28 1.89 4.85 9.96
C ALA A 28 3.32 5.00 9.41
N LYS A 29 4.30 5.39 10.22
CA LYS A 29 5.71 5.46 9.78
C LYS A 29 6.35 4.08 9.57
N TYR A 30 5.83 3.04 10.21
CA TYR A 30 6.32 1.67 10.12
C TYR A 30 5.53 0.82 9.11
N LEU A 31 4.30 1.25 8.79
CA LEU A 31 3.34 0.47 8.02
C LEU A 31 3.13 1.04 6.62
N GLY A 32 3.02 0.15 5.64
CA GLY A 32 2.28 0.39 4.40
C GLY A 32 0.92 -0.29 4.52
N ARG A 33 -0.15 0.34 4.05
CA ARG A 33 -1.48 -0.28 4.06
C ARG A 33 -2.17 -0.07 2.72
N VAL A 34 -2.71 -1.14 2.18
CA VAL A 34 -3.57 -1.15 1.00
C VAL A 34 -4.93 -1.66 1.43
N PHE A 35 -5.96 -0.91 1.12
CA PHE A 35 -7.35 -1.20 1.51
C PHE A 35 -8.05 -2.01 0.41
N GLN A 36 -9.13 -2.67 0.76
CA GLN A 36 -10.03 -3.36 -0.16
C GLN A 36 -10.62 -2.40 -1.20
N ASP A 37 -11.11 -1.24 -0.74
CA ASP A 37 -11.61 -0.19 -1.62
C ASP A 37 -10.46 0.71 -2.11
N PRO A 38 -10.16 0.71 -3.43
CA PRO A 38 -9.10 1.55 -3.99
C PRO A 38 -9.36 3.06 -3.81
N MET A 39 -10.60 3.47 -3.51
CA MET A 39 -10.95 4.87 -3.27
C MET A 39 -10.40 5.37 -1.93
N THR A 40 -10.29 4.50 -0.94
CA THR A 40 -9.89 4.86 0.44
C THR A 40 -8.43 5.26 0.54
N GLY A 41 -7.56 4.71 -0.30
CA GLY A 41 -6.10 4.95 -0.25
C GLY A 41 -5.63 6.19 -1.02
N THR A 42 -6.52 6.92 -1.72
CA THR A 42 -6.15 8.00 -2.64
C THR A 42 -7.02 9.24 -2.51
N ALA A 43 -6.46 10.41 -2.83
CA ALA A 43 -7.20 11.65 -2.98
C ALA A 43 -7.65 11.80 -4.45
N ALA A 44 -8.90 11.41 -4.75
CA ALA A 44 -9.43 11.33 -6.12
C ALA A 44 -9.40 12.67 -6.90
N SER A 45 -9.55 13.80 -6.22
CA SER A 45 -9.51 15.15 -6.81
C SER A 45 -8.09 15.66 -7.12
N MET A 46 -7.07 15.03 -6.54
CA MET A 46 -5.66 15.37 -6.72
C MET A 46 -5.03 14.62 -7.89
N GLN A 47 -3.92 15.15 -8.41
CA GLN A 47 -3.13 14.50 -9.46
C GLN A 47 -2.39 13.27 -8.95
N ILE A 48 -1.98 12.39 -9.85
CA ILE A 48 -1.18 11.20 -9.51
C ILE A 48 0.11 11.61 -8.79
N GLU A 49 0.87 12.57 -9.35
CA GLU A 49 2.11 13.04 -8.72
C GLU A 49 1.91 13.69 -7.35
N GLU A 50 0.76 14.33 -7.12
CA GLU A 50 0.43 14.91 -5.82
C GLU A 50 0.14 13.82 -4.77
N ASN A 51 -0.60 12.77 -5.16
CA ASN A 51 -0.82 11.59 -4.32
C ASN A 51 0.50 10.91 -3.96
N MET A 52 1.39 10.71 -4.96
CA MET A 52 2.74 10.17 -4.74
C MET A 52 3.56 11.03 -3.78
N ALA A 53 3.49 12.36 -3.93
CA ALA A 53 4.19 13.30 -3.06
C ALA A 53 3.69 13.24 -1.60
N LEU A 54 2.40 13.06 -1.38
CA LEU A 54 1.83 12.86 -0.05
C LEU A 54 2.33 11.55 0.57
N ALA A 55 2.33 10.47 -0.19
CA ALA A 55 2.84 9.16 0.25
C ALA A 55 4.34 9.21 0.59
N ALA A 56 5.14 9.88 -0.24
CA ALA A 56 6.58 10.05 -0.03
C ALA A 56 6.90 10.85 1.25
N ARG A 57 5.97 11.66 1.74
CA ARG A 57 6.13 12.46 2.96
C ARG A 57 5.58 11.81 4.23
N ARG A 58 5.12 10.56 4.13
CA ARG A 58 4.61 9.81 5.29
C ARG A 58 5.66 9.75 6.40
N GLY A 59 5.29 10.17 7.61
CA GLY A 59 6.17 10.16 8.77
C GLY A 59 7.25 11.26 8.80
N LEU A 60 7.24 12.20 7.84
CA LEU A 60 8.13 13.35 7.84
C LEU A 60 7.45 14.60 8.42
N SER A 61 8.27 15.51 8.95
CA SER A 61 7.79 16.82 9.37
C SER A 61 7.29 17.62 8.17
N ARG A 62 6.17 18.32 8.36
CA ARG A 62 5.61 19.22 7.36
C ARG A 62 6.43 20.50 7.32
N THR A 63 6.77 20.95 6.11
CA THR A 63 7.52 22.18 5.88
C THR A 63 6.87 22.98 4.76
N LEU A 64 7.21 24.27 4.65
CA LEU A 64 6.74 25.15 3.58
C LEU A 64 7.62 25.04 2.30
N LYS A 65 8.26 23.90 2.07
CA LYS A 65 9.03 23.63 0.85
C LYS A 65 8.11 23.40 -0.35
N LYS A 66 8.65 23.59 -1.57
CA LYS A 66 7.97 23.27 -2.82
C LYS A 66 7.39 21.86 -2.76
N GLY A 67 6.13 21.70 -3.20
CA GLY A 67 5.39 20.46 -3.09
C GLY A 67 6.02 19.30 -3.84
N ILE A 68 6.50 19.52 -5.08
CA ILE A 68 7.15 18.51 -5.92
C ILE A 68 8.32 19.17 -6.65
N SER A 69 9.53 18.65 -6.46
CA SER A 69 10.72 19.05 -7.20
C SER A 69 10.84 18.27 -8.52
N SER A 70 11.69 18.75 -9.44
CA SER A 70 11.95 18.04 -10.70
C SER A 70 12.54 16.64 -10.47
N LYS A 71 13.41 16.49 -9.45
CA LYS A 71 13.99 15.18 -9.08
C LYS A 71 12.93 14.22 -8.52
N GLU A 72 12.01 14.73 -7.70
CA GLU A 72 10.91 13.90 -7.18
C GLU A 72 9.96 13.48 -8.30
N ARG A 73 9.68 14.38 -9.25
CA ARG A 73 8.84 14.07 -10.41
C ARG A 73 9.44 12.96 -11.27
N GLU A 74 10.75 13.01 -11.53
CA GLU A 74 11.45 11.96 -12.28
C GLU A 74 11.41 10.63 -11.52
N PHE A 75 11.72 10.64 -10.24
CA PHE A 75 11.62 9.47 -9.38
C PHE A 75 10.22 8.86 -9.38
N TYR A 76 9.16 9.68 -9.30
CA TYR A 76 7.78 9.16 -9.37
C TYR A 76 7.46 8.58 -10.74
N ARG A 77 7.97 9.16 -11.83
CA ARG A 77 7.80 8.64 -13.17
C ARG A 77 8.42 7.24 -13.31
N GLU A 78 9.67 7.06 -12.86
CA GLU A 78 10.35 5.78 -12.86
C GLU A 78 9.57 4.72 -12.07
N ARG A 79 9.13 5.07 -10.86
CA ARG A 79 8.35 4.14 -10.01
C ARG A 79 7.00 3.79 -10.61
N LEU A 80 6.32 4.72 -11.29
CA LEU A 80 5.05 4.46 -11.97
C LEU A 80 5.24 3.57 -13.20
N ALA A 81 6.32 3.74 -13.94
CA ALA A 81 6.66 2.92 -15.11
C ALA A 81 6.82 1.43 -14.74
N GLU A 82 7.32 1.13 -13.53
CA GLU A 82 7.42 -0.24 -13.02
C GLU A 82 6.07 -0.96 -12.95
N LEU A 83 4.95 -0.24 -12.83
CA LEU A 83 3.61 -0.84 -12.82
C LEU A 83 3.17 -1.34 -14.20
N GLY A 84 3.75 -0.82 -15.29
CA GLY A 84 3.37 -1.20 -16.66
C GLY A 84 1.93 -0.82 -17.04
N LEU A 85 1.39 0.27 -16.48
CA LEU A 85 -0.01 0.71 -16.63
C LEU A 85 -0.16 2.05 -17.36
N GLY A 86 0.95 2.62 -17.86
CA GLY A 86 0.98 3.92 -18.56
C GLY A 86 0.67 5.11 -17.65
N LEU A 87 0.86 4.98 -16.34
CA LEU A 87 0.61 6.05 -15.37
C LEU A 87 1.72 7.10 -15.35
N GLU A 88 2.92 6.72 -15.74
CA GLU A 88 4.11 7.57 -15.91
C GLU A 88 3.90 8.70 -16.90
N ASP A 89 3.05 8.50 -17.92
CA ASP A 89 2.72 9.50 -18.93
C ASP A 89 1.53 10.40 -18.55
N ARG A 90 0.86 10.05 -17.45
CA ARG A 90 -0.37 10.71 -16.99
C ARG A 90 -0.28 11.29 -15.58
N MET A 91 0.91 11.63 -15.11
CA MET A 91 1.18 12.06 -13.74
C MET A 91 0.36 13.28 -13.29
N THR A 92 0.00 14.16 -14.22
CA THR A 92 -0.84 15.34 -13.96
C THR A 92 -2.35 15.06 -14.07
N SER A 93 -2.75 13.83 -14.44
CA SER A 93 -4.16 13.44 -14.46
C SER A 93 -4.67 13.26 -13.03
N LYS A 94 -5.94 13.57 -12.79
CA LYS A 94 -6.60 13.31 -11.50
C LYS A 94 -6.75 11.82 -11.28
N VAL A 95 -6.49 11.36 -10.05
CA VAL A 95 -6.62 9.95 -9.66
C VAL A 95 -8.05 9.44 -9.83
N GLY A 96 -9.05 10.32 -9.68
CA GLY A 96 -10.46 9.98 -9.93
C GLY A 96 -10.78 9.45 -11.33
N LEU A 97 -9.91 9.74 -12.33
CA LEU A 97 -10.07 9.28 -13.71
C LEU A 97 -9.43 7.91 -13.98
N LEU A 98 -8.79 7.31 -12.99
CA LEU A 98 -8.17 5.99 -13.12
C LEU A 98 -9.21 4.87 -13.01
N SER A 99 -8.97 3.76 -13.71
CA SER A 99 -9.71 2.53 -13.46
C SER A 99 -9.45 1.99 -12.06
N GLY A 100 -10.33 1.12 -11.56
CA GLY A 100 -10.16 0.49 -10.23
C GLY A 100 -8.78 -0.18 -10.09
N GLY A 101 -8.35 -0.95 -11.08
CA GLY A 101 -7.06 -1.62 -11.05
C GLY A 101 -5.85 -0.67 -11.13
N GLN A 102 -5.93 0.37 -11.97
CA GLN A 102 -4.89 1.40 -12.01
C GLN A 102 -4.76 2.12 -10.66
N ARG A 103 -5.89 2.42 -10.03
CA ARG A 103 -5.91 3.07 -8.72
C ARG A 103 -5.37 2.13 -7.63
N GLN A 104 -5.73 0.85 -7.68
CA GLN A 104 -5.23 -0.13 -6.72
C GLN A 104 -3.71 -0.31 -6.84
N ALA A 105 -3.19 -0.43 -8.06
CA ALA A 105 -1.75 -0.50 -8.30
C ALA A 105 -1.03 0.79 -7.84
N LEU A 106 -1.62 1.96 -8.07
CA LEU A 106 -1.12 3.23 -7.53
C LEU A 106 -1.09 3.23 -6.00
N THR A 107 -2.15 2.75 -5.35
CA THR A 107 -2.23 2.66 -3.88
C THR A 107 -1.15 1.73 -3.32
N LEU A 108 -0.92 0.59 -3.97
CA LEU A 108 0.16 -0.34 -3.61
C LEU A 108 1.53 0.34 -3.72
N LEU A 109 1.81 1.02 -4.84
CA LEU A 109 3.06 1.76 -5.03
C LEU A 109 3.24 2.84 -3.97
N MET A 110 2.19 3.61 -3.66
CA MET A 110 2.21 4.63 -2.61
C MET A 110 2.48 4.04 -1.23
N ALA A 111 1.91 2.88 -0.90
CA ALA A 111 2.11 2.20 0.37
C ALA A 111 3.56 1.72 0.55
N THR A 112 4.23 1.35 -0.54
CA THR A 112 5.59 0.80 -0.57
C THR A 112 6.69 1.81 -0.88
N LEU A 113 6.34 3.02 -1.34
CA LEU A 113 7.28 4.06 -1.77
C LEU A 113 8.36 4.40 -0.73
N LYS A 114 8.05 4.27 0.54
CA LYS A 114 8.95 4.45 1.69
C LYS A 114 9.21 3.14 2.42
N LYS A 115 9.48 2.07 1.71
CA LYS A 115 9.85 0.75 2.25
C LYS A 115 9.35 0.53 3.69
N PRO A 116 8.08 0.18 3.88
CA PRO A 116 7.53 -0.03 5.21
C PRO A 116 8.19 -1.26 5.86
N GLN A 117 8.24 -1.29 7.17
CA GLN A 117 8.68 -2.48 7.92
C GLN A 117 7.65 -3.62 7.85
N LEU A 118 6.38 -3.27 7.67
CA LEU A 118 5.30 -4.22 7.46
C LEU A 118 4.30 -3.66 6.46
N LEU A 119 4.03 -4.42 5.40
CA LEU A 119 2.98 -4.12 4.42
C LEU A 119 1.71 -4.89 4.79
N LEU A 120 0.60 -4.19 4.92
CA LEU A 120 -0.73 -4.76 5.17
C LEU A 120 -1.55 -4.68 3.89
N LEU A 121 -1.99 -5.82 3.39
CA LEU A 121 -2.84 -5.96 2.20
C LEU A 121 -4.18 -6.53 2.63
N ASP A 122 -5.23 -5.71 2.55
CA ASP A 122 -6.56 -6.05 3.04
C ASP A 122 -7.48 -6.29 1.84
N GLU A 123 -7.64 -7.56 1.44
CA GLU A 123 -8.45 -7.98 0.28
C GLU A 123 -8.26 -7.11 -0.98
N HIS A 124 -7.04 -6.68 -1.23
CA HIS A 124 -6.70 -5.60 -2.15
C HIS A 124 -6.99 -5.90 -3.63
N THR A 125 -7.47 -7.09 -3.95
CA THR A 125 -7.89 -7.48 -5.31
C THR A 125 -9.36 -7.85 -5.42
N ALA A 126 -10.09 -7.92 -4.30
CA ALA A 126 -11.46 -8.42 -4.25
C ALA A 126 -12.47 -7.59 -5.08
N ALA A 127 -12.24 -6.28 -5.19
CA ALA A 127 -13.12 -5.37 -5.94
C ALA A 127 -12.76 -5.26 -7.44
N LEU A 128 -11.83 -6.09 -7.95
CA LEU A 128 -11.32 -6.01 -9.31
C LEU A 128 -11.84 -7.19 -10.16
N ASP A 129 -11.94 -6.98 -11.47
CA ASP A 129 -12.15 -8.08 -12.40
C ASP A 129 -10.94 -9.04 -12.41
N PRO A 130 -11.13 -10.33 -12.75
CA PRO A 130 -10.07 -11.35 -12.62
C PRO A 130 -8.78 -11.03 -13.38
N LYS A 131 -8.87 -10.42 -14.57
CA LYS A 131 -7.71 -10.07 -15.40
C LYS A 131 -6.90 -8.92 -14.74
N THR A 132 -7.58 -7.95 -14.19
CA THR A 132 -6.97 -6.82 -13.50
C THR A 132 -6.41 -7.25 -12.14
N ALA A 133 -7.13 -8.11 -11.40
CA ALA A 133 -6.66 -8.68 -10.14
C ALA A 133 -5.33 -9.42 -10.32
N ALA A 134 -5.21 -10.26 -11.36
CA ALA A 134 -3.97 -10.98 -11.68
C ALA A 134 -2.78 -10.02 -11.89
N LYS A 135 -2.98 -8.91 -12.63
CA LYS A 135 -1.93 -7.89 -12.84
C LYS A 135 -1.52 -7.18 -11.55
N VAL A 136 -2.48 -6.89 -10.67
CA VAL A 136 -2.20 -6.26 -9.38
C VAL A 136 -1.43 -7.23 -8.46
N LEU A 137 -1.79 -8.52 -8.45
CA LEU A 137 -1.05 -9.55 -7.71
C LEU A 137 0.38 -9.70 -8.24
N GLU A 138 0.57 -9.75 -9.55
CA GLU A 138 1.91 -9.79 -10.16
C GLU A 138 2.76 -8.56 -9.77
N ALA A 139 2.18 -7.37 -9.78
CA ALA A 139 2.84 -6.15 -9.32
C ALA A 139 3.16 -6.23 -7.81
N THR A 140 2.27 -6.81 -7.01
CA THR A 140 2.47 -7.03 -5.57
C THR A 140 3.67 -7.93 -5.33
N ASP A 141 3.73 -9.10 -5.97
CA ASP A 141 4.83 -10.06 -5.82
C ASP A 141 6.17 -9.44 -6.21
N ARG A 142 6.19 -8.70 -7.32
CA ARG A 142 7.39 -8.01 -7.78
C ARG A 142 7.89 -6.99 -6.76
N ILE A 143 7.01 -6.11 -6.27
CA ILE A 143 7.38 -5.06 -5.30
C ILE A 143 7.81 -5.68 -3.97
N VAL A 144 7.06 -6.67 -3.47
CA VAL A 144 7.37 -7.37 -2.23
C VAL A 144 8.71 -8.09 -2.34
N GLY A 145 8.97 -8.79 -3.46
CA GLY A 145 10.20 -9.52 -3.70
C GLY A 145 11.42 -8.61 -3.88
N GLN A 146 11.31 -7.54 -4.67
CA GLN A 146 12.41 -6.59 -4.90
C GLN A 146 12.88 -5.90 -3.61
N ASP A 147 11.95 -5.53 -2.74
CA ASP A 147 12.25 -4.79 -1.52
C ASP A 147 12.35 -5.69 -0.28
N ASN A 148 12.17 -7.02 -0.41
CA ASN A 148 12.10 -8.00 0.68
C ASN A 148 11.14 -7.56 1.80
N LEU A 149 9.93 -7.14 1.43
CA LEU A 149 8.97 -6.59 2.37
C LEU A 149 8.31 -7.70 3.21
N THR A 150 8.32 -7.56 4.52
CA THR A 150 7.44 -8.35 5.38
C THR A 150 6.00 -7.95 5.08
N THR A 151 5.17 -8.91 4.64
CA THR A 151 3.81 -8.64 4.18
C THR A 151 2.81 -9.51 4.92
N LEU A 152 1.73 -8.91 5.39
CA LEU A 152 0.55 -9.60 5.89
C LEU A 152 -0.60 -9.35 4.91
N MET A 153 -1.00 -10.39 4.19
CA MET A 153 -2.09 -10.34 3.23
C MET A 153 -3.32 -11.04 3.81
N ILE A 154 -4.45 -10.36 3.76
CA ILE A 154 -5.76 -10.92 4.07
C ILE A 154 -6.47 -11.18 2.74
N THR A 155 -6.95 -12.39 2.54
CA THR A 155 -7.73 -12.77 1.36
C THR A 155 -8.70 -13.89 1.71
N HIS A 156 -9.87 -13.90 1.08
CA HIS A 156 -10.81 -15.03 1.11
C HIS A 156 -10.56 -16.02 -0.04
N ASN A 157 -9.65 -15.72 -0.96
CA ASN A 157 -9.29 -16.60 -2.06
C ASN A 157 -8.12 -17.52 -1.64
N MET A 158 -8.45 -18.78 -1.38
CA MET A 158 -7.46 -19.79 -0.95
C MET A 158 -6.35 -20.03 -1.98
N LYS A 159 -6.65 -19.90 -3.29
CA LYS A 159 -5.63 -20.06 -4.35
C LYS A 159 -4.58 -18.96 -4.24
N ASP A 160 -5.02 -17.71 -4.05
CA ASP A 160 -4.11 -16.57 -3.90
C ASP A 160 -3.30 -16.69 -2.60
N ALA A 161 -3.95 -17.11 -1.49
CA ALA A 161 -3.26 -17.30 -0.22
C ALA A 161 -2.11 -18.31 -0.31
N ILE A 162 -2.33 -19.42 -1.03
CA ILE A 162 -1.31 -20.47 -1.22
C ILE A 162 -0.23 -20.04 -2.22
N ALA A 163 -0.63 -19.33 -3.30
CA ALA A 163 0.30 -18.98 -4.37
C ALA A 163 1.28 -17.86 -3.98
N HIS A 164 0.82 -16.88 -3.17
CA HIS A 164 1.58 -15.66 -2.86
C HIS A 164 2.16 -15.62 -1.44
N GLY A 165 1.71 -16.53 -0.54
CA GLY A 165 2.18 -16.60 0.83
C GLY A 165 3.23 -17.71 1.06
N ASN A 166 4.22 -17.46 1.90
CA ASN A 166 5.13 -18.48 2.40
C ASN A 166 4.72 -19.03 3.78
N ARG A 167 3.72 -18.42 4.41
CA ARG A 167 3.09 -18.87 5.65
C ARG A 167 1.60 -18.59 5.58
N LEU A 168 0.79 -19.61 5.75
CA LEU A 168 -0.67 -19.51 5.80
C LEU A 168 -1.15 -19.56 7.25
N VAL A 169 -2.04 -18.62 7.58
CA VAL A 169 -2.75 -18.59 8.86
C VAL A 169 -4.25 -18.59 8.56
N MET A 170 -4.96 -19.55 9.12
CA MET A 170 -6.42 -19.62 8.98
C MET A 170 -7.06 -19.17 10.29
N MET A 171 -8.03 -18.25 10.19
CA MET A 171 -8.83 -17.77 11.31
C MET A 171 -10.19 -18.48 11.32
N TYR A 172 -10.58 -19.02 12.46
CA TYR A 172 -11.90 -19.64 12.65
C TYR A 172 -12.47 -19.22 14.01
N GLU A 173 -13.67 -18.65 14.02
CA GLU A 173 -14.35 -18.18 15.22
C GLU A 173 -13.48 -17.31 16.16
N GLY A 174 -12.63 -16.47 15.59
CA GLY A 174 -11.75 -15.58 16.36
C GLY A 174 -10.44 -16.23 16.85
N HIS A 175 -10.18 -17.50 16.52
CA HIS A 175 -8.96 -18.25 16.86
C HIS A 175 -8.10 -18.52 15.62
N ILE A 176 -6.80 -18.76 15.83
CA ILE A 176 -5.83 -19.22 14.83
C ILE A 176 -5.65 -20.71 14.94
#